data_fc3328e128f74234d22aa4bac6fa2d33
#
_entry.id   fc3328e128f74234d22aa4bac6fa2d33
#
_cell.length_a   1.000
_cell.length_b   1.000
_cell.length_c   1.000
_cell.angle_alpha   90.00
_cell.angle_beta   90.00
_cell.angle_gamma   90.00
#
_symmetry.space_group_name_H-M   'P 1'
#
loop_
_entity.id
_entity.type
_entity.pdbx_description
1 polymer ?
#
loop_
_entity_poly.entity_id
_entity_poly.type
_entity_poly.pdbx_seq_one_letter_code
_entity_poly.pdbx_strand_id
1 'polypeptide(L)'
;MTSENKRVLAVGAHPDDVEIMCSGTLFALRRLGYEIHVVSLTLGDCGSIEHSAEEISKIRHCEAQRACEMLGASYYHAGFSDLCIFNDDESNRRITALLRKINPWIVITHSPQDYMSDHEMTSLLVRNACFYASIPNYKTKDLTSATHTSVIPYLYYAQPIENIDIFGKQITPQFYVNVSALIEQKIKMLSCHESQRNWLRAHNGMDEYIESMRRWNASLAERAAQISGKSATFAEAFRQHLGHAYPKDNVFAALLGDGVMTEPAY
;
A
#
# COMPACT_ATOMS: atom_id res chain seq x y z
N MET A 1 28.35 11.19 4.38
CA MET A 1 27.31 10.18 4.18
C MET A 1 26.10 10.67 4.94
N THR A 2 25.07 11.17 4.25
CA THR A 2 23.80 11.57 4.85
C THR A 2 23.20 10.32 5.51
N SER A 3 22.72 10.40 6.74
CA SER A 3 22.00 9.31 7.42
C SER A 3 20.94 8.80 6.43
N GLU A 4 21.06 7.55 6.01
CA GLU A 4 20.11 6.97 5.07
C GLU A 4 18.71 7.11 5.65
N ASN A 5 17.85 7.79 4.91
CA ASN A 5 16.44 7.87 5.28
C ASN A 5 15.83 6.47 5.14
N LYS A 6 15.50 5.84 6.27
CA LYS A 6 14.98 4.47 6.32
C LYS A 6 13.46 4.39 6.49
N ARG A 7 12.73 5.44 6.09
CA ARG A 7 11.27 5.48 6.24
C ARG A 7 10.57 4.98 5.00
N VAL A 8 9.66 4.04 5.20
CA VAL A 8 8.77 3.47 4.18
C VAL A 8 7.34 3.84 4.55
N LEU A 9 6.61 4.36 3.58
CA LEU A 9 5.21 4.72 3.70
C LEU A 9 4.38 3.83 2.78
N ALA A 10 3.44 3.07 3.34
CA ALA A 10 2.41 2.36 2.59
C ALA A 10 1.07 3.09 2.75
N VAL A 11 0.37 3.35 1.65
CA VAL A 11 -0.89 4.09 1.63
C VAL A 11 -1.96 3.26 0.94
N GLY A 12 -3.00 2.89 1.71
CA GLY A 12 -4.23 2.29 1.22
C GLY A 12 -5.39 3.28 1.23
N ALA A 13 -6.45 2.99 0.50
CA ALA A 13 -7.71 3.73 0.56
C ALA A 13 -8.44 3.43 1.88
N HIS A 14 -8.57 2.14 2.21
CA HIS A 14 -9.31 1.64 3.36
C HIS A 14 -8.40 0.92 4.37
N PRO A 15 -8.84 0.76 5.63
CA PRO A 15 -8.21 -0.18 6.57
C PRO A 15 -8.29 -1.60 6.00
N ASP A 16 -7.16 -2.31 5.87
CA ASP A 16 -6.94 -3.65 5.29
C ASP A 16 -6.22 -3.69 3.92
N ASP A 17 -6.30 -2.63 3.13
CA ASP A 17 -5.68 -2.60 1.80
C ASP A 17 -4.17 -2.89 1.84
N VAL A 18 -3.44 -2.25 2.76
CA VAL A 18 -1.99 -2.41 2.90
C VAL A 18 -1.63 -3.85 3.26
N GLU A 19 -2.46 -4.47 4.09
CA GLU A 19 -2.32 -5.87 4.48
C GLU A 19 -2.43 -6.79 3.26
N ILE A 20 -3.41 -6.55 2.41
CA ILE A 20 -3.64 -7.33 1.19
C ILE A 20 -2.55 -7.07 0.15
N MET A 21 -2.21 -5.80 -0.08
CA MET A 21 -1.34 -5.40 -1.19
C MET A 21 0.14 -5.73 -0.95
N CYS A 22 0.69 -5.42 0.23
CA CYS A 22 2.15 -5.33 0.38
C CYS A 22 2.69 -5.64 1.77
N SER A 23 1.89 -6.12 2.73
CA SER A 23 2.38 -6.32 4.10
C SER A 23 3.55 -7.32 4.20
N GLY A 24 3.61 -8.32 3.33
CA GLY A 24 4.76 -9.24 3.26
C GLY A 24 6.07 -8.51 2.93
N THR A 25 6.04 -7.62 1.94
CA THR A 25 7.17 -6.75 1.58
C THR A 25 7.51 -5.79 2.73
N LEU A 26 6.51 -5.24 3.42
CA LEU A 26 6.74 -4.38 4.59
C LEU A 26 7.43 -5.13 5.74
N PHE A 27 7.02 -6.37 6.03
CA PHE A 27 7.72 -7.22 7.00
C PHE A 27 9.19 -7.48 6.60
N ALA A 28 9.45 -7.72 5.31
CA ALA A 28 10.82 -7.88 4.82
C ALA A 28 11.66 -6.62 5.04
N LEU A 29 11.12 -5.44 4.68
CA LEU A 29 11.79 -4.15 4.89
C LEU A 29 11.98 -3.83 6.39
N ARG A 30 10.99 -4.16 7.23
CA ARG A 30 11.11 -4.01 8.69
C ARG A 30 12.26 -4.82 9.28
N ARG A 31 12.46 -6.06 8.80
CA ARG A 31 13.60 -6.91 9.19
C ARG A 31 14.96 -6.33 8.81
N LEU A 32 15.01 -5.51 7.77
CA LEU A 32 16.20 -4.75 7.35
C LEU A 32 16.40 -3.44 8.13
N GLY A 33 15.55 -3.18 9.13
CA GLY A 33 15.63 -2.01 10.00
C GLY A 33 14.98 -0.75 9.44
N TYR A 34 14.08 -0.88 8.44
CA TYR A 34 13.28 0.24 7.96
C TYR A 34 12.17 0.59 8.95
N GLU A 35 11.91 1.88 9.11
CA GLU A 35 10.79 2.44 9.86
C GLU A 35 9.54 2.42 8.95
N ILE A 36 8.50 1.71 9.37
CA ILE A 36 7.30 1.51 8.55
C ILE A 36 6.19 2.42 9.03
N HIS A 37 5.58 3.14 8.10
CA HIS A 37 4.40 3.97 8.29
C HIS A 37 3.28 3.47 7.39
N VAL A 38 2.08 3.35 7.94
CA VAL A 38 0.87 2.95 7.21
C VAL A 38 -0.17 4.06 7.30
N VAL A 39 -0.76 4.39 6.18
CA VAL A 39 -1.86 5.37 6.09
C VAL A 39 -3.04 4.73 5.40
N SER A 40 -4.23 4.81 6.00
CA SER A 40 -5.50 4.63 5.29
C SER A 40 -6.10 6.00 5.00
N LEU A 41 -6.58 6.24 3.79
CA LEU A 41 -7.22 7.52 3.48
C LEU A 41 -8.54 7.66 4.21
N THR A 42 -9.32 6.60 4.27
CA THR A 42 -10.60 6.54 4.99
C THR A 42 -10.51 5.68 6.26
N LEU A 43 -11.58 5.59 7.00
CA LEU A 43 -11.74 4.67 8.14
C LEU A 43 -12.74 3.53 7.85
N GLY A 44 -13.18 3.38 6.60
CA GLY A 44 -14.09 2.30 6.22
C GLY A 44 -15.50 2.48 6.75
N ASP A 45 -16.01 3.72 6.73
CA ASP A 45 -17.28 4.11 7.34
C ASP A 45 -18.54 3.57 6.63
N CYS A 46 -18.40 3.05 5.40
CA CYS A 46 -19.47 2.38 4.67
C CYS A 46 -19.48 0.85 4.81
N GLY A 47 -18.51 0.25 5.48
CA GLY A 47 -18.29 -1.20 5.52
C GLY A 47 -19.09 -1.94 6.60
N SER A 48 -20.38 -1.61 6.86
CA SER A 48 -21.22 -2.34 7.81
C SER A 48 -22.72 -2.12 7.54
N ILE A 49 -23.55 -3.13 7.88
CA ILE A 49 -25.00 -3.00 8.00
C ILE A 49 -25.47 -3.03 9.46
N GLU A 50 -24.61 -3.41 10.39
CA GLU A 50 -24.94 -3.58 11.81
C GLU A 50 -24.59 -2.34 12.63
N HIS A 51 -23.62 -1.56 12.17
CA HIS A 51 -23.09 -0.40 12.87
C HIS A 51 -23.32 0.88 12.06
N SER A 52 -23.50 2.00 12.75
CA SER A 52 -23.46 3.31 12.13
C SER A 52 -22.07 3.61 11.54
N ALA A 53 -22.00 4.56 10.61
CA ALA A 53 -20.72 4.99 10.01
C ALA A 53 -19.67 5.40 11.06
N GLU A 54 -20.12 6.09 12.13
CA GLU A 54 -19.24 6.51 13.22
C GLU A 54 -18.74 5.32 14.05
N GLU A 55 -19.61 4.36 14.37
CA GLU A 55 -19.24 3.17 15.16
C GLU A 55 -18.27 2.27 14.38
N ILE A 56 -18.59 1.95 13.12
CA ILE A 56 -17.72 1.10 12.30
C ILE A 56 -16.36 1.74 12.05
N SER A 57 -16.29 3.05 11.86
CA SER A 57 -15.02 3.79 11.74
C SER A 57 -14.15 3.62 12.97
N LYS A 58 -14.70 3.69 14.18
CA LYS A 58 -13.95 3.49 15.42
C LYS A 58 -13.45 2.05 15.54
N ILE A 59 -14.29 1.07 15.20
CA ILE A 59 -13.92 -0.36 15.21
C ILE A 59 -12.75 -0.59 14.23
N ARG A 60 -12.91 -0.19 12.97
CA ARG A 60 -11.90 -0.40 11.93
C ARG A 60 -10.60 0.35 12.19
N HIS A 61 -10.69 1.54 12.81
CA HIS A 61 -9.50 2.25 13.27
C HIS A 61 -8.70 1.44 14.29
N CYS A 62 -9.36 0.86 15.30
CA CYS A 62 -8.70 0.02 16.31
C CYS A 62 -8.13 -1.27 15.69
N GLU A 63 -8.82 -1.86 14.72
CA GLU A 63 -8.35 -3.04 13.98
C GLU A 63 -7.08 -2.74 13.19
N ALA A 64 -7.04 -1.62 12.44
CA ALA A 64 -5.87 -1.17 11.70
C ALA A 64 -4.69 -0.82 12.63
N GLN A 65 -4.94 -0.22 13.80
CA GLN A 65 -3.89 0.01 14.79
C GLN A 65 -3.27 -1.31 15.27
N ARG A 66 -4.09 -2.31 15.64
CA ARG A 66 -3.60 -3.64 16.06
C ARG A 66 -2.80 -4.33 14.95
N ALA A 67 -3.27 -4.25 13.71
CA ALA A 67 -2.57 -4.79 12.55
C ALA A 67 -1.18 -4.13 12.39
N CYS A 68 -1.11 -2.81 12.48
CA CYS A 68 0.15 -2.06 12.40
C CYS A 68 1.10 -2.34 13.57
N GLU A 69 0.58 -2.55 14.80
CA GLU A 69 1.37 -2.95 15.97
C GLU A 69 2.10 -4.28 15.73
N MET A 70 1.47 -5.26 15.07
CA MET A 70 2.10 -6.53 14.73
C MET A 70 3.30 -6.37 13.78
N LEU A 71 3.24 -5.37 12.88
CA LEU A 71 4.32 -5.01 11.97
C LEU A 71 5.39 -4.15 12.66
N GLY A 72 5.06 -3.55 13.82
CA GLY A 72 5.87 -2.50 14.44
C GLY A 72 5.86 -1.21 13.63
N ALA A 73 4.73 -0.90 13.00
CA ALA A 73 4.51 0.27 12.16
C ALA A 73 3.71 1.35 12.88
N SER A 74 3.93 2.61 12.48
CA SER A 74 3.06 3.73 12.88
C SER A 74 1.85 3.80 11.97
N TYR A 75 0.64 3.86 12.54
CA TYR A 75 -0.60 3.99 11.78
C TYR A 75 -1.13 5.42 11.80
N TYR A 76 -1.64 5.87 10.65
CA TYR A 76 -2.32 7.16 10.47
C TYR A 76 -3.55 6.98 9.59
N HIS A 77 -4.51 7.90 9.72
CA HIS A 77 -5.60 8.03 8.74
C HIS A 77 -5.68 9.46 8.22
N ALA A 78 -6.13 9.62 6.97
CA ALA A 78 -6.20 10.94 6.36
C ALA A 78 -7.54 11.65 6.57
N GLY A 79 -8.55 10.96 7.13
CA GLY A 79 -9.85 11.54 7.51
C GLY A 79 -10.80 11.80 6.33
N PHE A 80 -10.70 11.00 5.27
CA PHE A 80 -11.73 10.92 4.22
C PHE A 80 -12.82 9.94 4.63
N SER A 81 -14.01 10.10 4.04
CA SER A 81 -15.07 9.08 4.07
C SER A 81 -14.94 8.14 2.89
N ASP A 82 -15.42 6.91 3.03
CA ASP A 82 -15.50 5.94 1.94
C ASP A 82 -16.30 6.52 0.77
N LEU A 83 -15.90 6.20 -0.44
CA LEU A 83 -16.50 6.64 -1.70
C LEU A 83 -16.46 8.18 -1.92
N CYS A 84 -15.71 8.90 -1.07
CA CYS A 84 -15.58 10.35 -1.09
C CYS A 84 -14.12 10.81 -1.19
N ILE A 85 -13.26 10.03 -1.85
CA ILE A 85 -11.89 10.42 -2.15
C ILE A 85 -11.88 11.14 -3.51
N PHE A 86 -11.57 12.43 -3.52
CA PHE A 86 -11.56 13.25 -4.73
C PHE A 86 -10.19 13.88 -4.98
N ASN A 87 -9.83 14.05 -6.25
CA ASN A 87 -8.61 14.77 -6.62
C ASN A 87 -8.90 16.28 -6.71
N ASP A 88 -8.94 16.94 -5.56
CA ASP A 88 -9.12 18.39 -5.43
C ASP A 88 -7.96 19.05 -4.67
N ASP A 89 -7.98 20.39 -4.52
CA ASP A 89 -6.91 21.16 -3.86
C ASP A 89 -6.75 20.76 -2.38
N GLU A 90 -7.86 20.56 -1.68
CA GLU A 90 -7.84 20.20 -0.26
C GLU A 90 -7.23 18.81 -0.05
N SER A 91 -7.69 17.83 -0.79
CA SER A 91 -7.21 16.45 -0.73
C SER A 91 -5.71 16.37 -1.06
N ASN A 92 -5.27 17.04 -2.11
CA ASN A 92 -3.85 17.09 -2.48
C ASN A 92 -2.99 17.73 -1.39
N ARG A 93 -3.44 18.83 -0.75
CA ARG A 93 -2.71 19.46 0.35
C ARG A 93 -2.65 18.56 1.57
N ARG A 94 -3.73 17.88 1.90
CA ARG A 94 -3.83 16.96 3.04
C ARG A 94 -2.84 15.80 2.90
N ILE A 95 -2.82 15.13 1.75
CA ILE A 95 -1.88 14.01 1.52
C ILE A 95 -0.44 14.50 1.41
N THR A 96 -0.21 15.67 0.78
CA THR A 96 1.13 16.28 0.74
C THR A 96 1.65 16.63 2.14
N ALA A 97 0.78 17.13 3.03
CA ALA A 97 1.16 17.42 4.41
C ALA A 97 1.58 16.15 5.18
N LEU A 98 0.82 15.05 5.04
CA LEU A 98 1.17 13.75 5.61
C LEU A 98 2.53 13.26 5.09
N LEU A 99 2.75 13.34 3.79
CA LEU A 99 3.99 12.90 3.18
C LEU A 99 5.18 13.75 3.65
N ARG A 100 5.03 15.07 3.79
CA ARG A 100 6.05 15.95 4.37
C ARG A 100 6.34 15.61 5.84
N LYS A 101 5.31 15.34 6.64
CA LYS A 101 5.43 14.95 8.05
C LYS A 101 6.23 13.66 8.21
N ILE A 102 5.94 12.66 7.39
CA ILE A 102 6.60 11.35 7.44
C ILE A 102 7.97 11.43 6.75
N ASN A 103 8.08 12.19 5.67
CA ASN A 103 9.27 12.32 4.81
C ASN A 103 9.84 10.95 4.41
N PRO A 104 9.07 10.09 3.71
CA PRO A 104 9.47 8.74 3.36
C PRO A 104 10.52 8.73 2.24
N TRP A 105 11.35 7.70 2.23
CA TRP A 105 12.24 7.39 1.13
C TRP A 105 11.58 6.49 0.09
N ILE A 106 10.74 5.54 0.56
CA ILE A 106 9.96 4.63 -0.29
C ILE A 106 8.48 4.86 0.01
N VAL A 107 7.67 4.92 -1.03
CA VAL A 107 6.21 4.98 -0.96
C VAL A 107 5.62 3.82 -1.76
N ILE A 108 4.68 3.10 -1.17
CA ILE A 108 3.89 2.04 -1.82
C ILE A 108 2.43 2.45 -1.75
N THR A 109 1.69 2.32 -2.85
CA THR A 109 0.27 2.63 -2.90
C THR A 109 -0.47 1.76 -3.93
N HIS A 110 -1.77 1.97 -4.09
CA HIS A 110 -2.60 1.28 -5.07
C HIS A 110 -2.13 1.46 -6.51
N SER A 111 -2.52 0.52 -7.36
CA SER A 111 -2.39 0.61 -8.80
C SER A 111 -3.16 1.84 -9.33
N PRO A 112 -2.65 2.55 -10.36
CA PRO A 112 -3.42 3.57 -11.08
C PRO A 112 -4.59 3.00 -11.89
N GLN A 113 -4.68 1.70 -12.00
CA GLN A 113 -5.73 0.94 -12.67
C GLN A 113 -6.22 -0.09 -11.66
N ASP A 114 -7.45 0.07 -11.19
CA ASP A 114 -8.02 -0.76 -10.13
C ASP A 114 -9.54 -0.88 -10.34
N TYR A 115 -10.18 -1.86 -9.72
CA TYR A 115 -11.62 -2.06 -9.83
C TYR A 115 -12.44 -0.99 -9.08
N MET A 116 -11.81 -0.27 -8.15
CA MET A 116 -12.49 0.65 -7.23
C MET A 116 -11.96 2.07 -7.37
N SER A 117 -12.87 3.04 -7.48
CA SER A 117 -12.53 4.46 -7.63
C SER A 117 -11.68 5.00 -6.48
N ASP A 118 -11.95 4.60 -5.22
CA ASP A 118 -11.18 5.04 -4.06
C ASP A 118 -9.71 4.60 -4.16
N HIS A 119 -9.45 3.41 -4.69
CA HIS A 119 -8.08 2.91 -4.93
C HIS A 119 -7.36 3.75 -5.99
N GLU A 120 -8.03 4.01 -7.12
CA GLU A 120 -7.46 4.83 -8.20
C GLU A 120 -7.21 6.27 -7.75
N MET A 121 -8.15 6.87 -7.00
CA MET A 121 -8.01 8.22 -6.45
C MET A 121 -6.90 8.29 -5.39
N THR A 122 -6.79 7.28 -4.52
CA THR A 122 -5.67 7.15 -3.57
C THR A 122 -4.34 7.10 -4.31
N SER A 123 -4.23 6.26 -5.34
CA SER A 123 -3.04 6.18 -6.20
C SER A 123 -2.67 7.54 -6.81
N LEU A 124 -3.66 8.26 -7.32
CA LEU A 124 -3.49 9.58 -7.94
C LEU A 124 -3.02 10.62 -6.92
N LEU A 125 -3.68 10.72 -5.76
CA LEU A 125 -3.34 11.67 -4.70
C LEU A 125 -1.93 11.41 -4.13
N VAL A 126 -1.57 10.15 -3.91
CA VAL A 126 -0.24 9.76 -3.42
C VAL A 126 0.83 10.10 -4.45
N ARG A 127 0.59 9.81 -5.73
CA ARG A 127 1.50 10.21 -6.83
C ARG A 127 1.72 11.72 -6.86
N ASN A 128 0.64 12.49 -6.77
CA ASN A 128 0.71 13.95 -6.73
C ASN A 128 1.50 14.42 -5.51
N ALA A 129 1.21 13.87 -4.34
CA ALA A 129 1.87 14.25 -3.08
C ALA A 129 3.37 13.94 -3.10
N CYS A 130 3.80 12.81 -3.68
CA CYS A 130 5.22 12.48 -3.86
C CYS A 130 5.97 13.57 -4.61
N PHE A 131 5.36 14.12 -5.66
CA PHE A 131 5.94 15.21 -6.43
C PHE A 131 5.82 16.57 -5.72
N TYR A 132 4.60 16.90 -5.23
CA TYR A 132 4.30 18.20 -4.62
C TYR A 132 5.05 18.43 -3.31
N ALA A 133 5.36 17.37 -2.55
CA ALA A 133 6.07 17.50 -1.29
C ALA A 133 7.45 18.15 -1.42
N SER A 134 8.11 18.01 -2.56
CA SER A 134 9.42 18.60 -2.85
C SER A 134 9.34 20.08 -3.29
N ILE A 135 8.14 20.61 -3.58
CA ILE A 135 7.96 21.97 -4.11
C ILE A 135 7.80 22.97 -2.94
N PRO A 136 8.77 23.89 -2.71
CA PRO A 136 8.74 24.79 -1.55
C PRO A 136 7.53 25.73 -1.51
N ASN A 137 7.04 26.17 -2.68
CA ASN A 137 5.93 27.10 -2.80
C ASN A 137 4.54 26.43 -2.79
N TYR A 138 4.48 25.10 -2.80
CA TYR A 138 3.23 24.38 -2.58
C TYR A 138 2.92 24.34 -1.09
N LYS A 139 2.13 25.31 -0.60
CA LYS A 139 1.82 25.44 0.84
C LYS A 139 0.72 24.47 1.26
N THR A 140 0.88 23.85 2.41
CA THR A 140 -0.06 22.87 2.98
C THR A 140 -1.00 23.45 4.04
N LYS A 141 -1.19 24.77 4.08
CA LYS A 141 -2.18 25.49 4.92
C LYS A 141 -2.15 25.04 6.40
N ASP A 142 -1.06 25.13 7.07
CA ASP A 142 -0.91 24.79 8.50
C ASP A 142 -1.24 23.33 8.89
N LEU A 143 -1.50 22.44 7.92
CA LEU A 143 -1.72 21.00 8.16
C LEU A 143 -0.47 20.30 8.70
N THR A 144 0.70 20.88 8.51
CA THR A 144 1.96 20.42 9.07
C THR A 144 2.95 21.57 9.20
N SER A 145 3.78 21.55 10.24
CA SER A 145 4.96 22.42 10.37
C SER A 145 6.16 21.91 9.56
N ALA A 146 6.07 20.71 8.99
CA ALA A 146 7.14 20.13 8.18
C ALA A 146 7.33 20.95 6.89
N THR A 147 8.59 21.22 6.57
CA THR A 147 8.99 21.88 5.33
C THR A 147 8.89 20.91 4.14
N HIS A 148 9.18 21.39 2.93
CA HIS A 148 9.26 20.53 1.75
C HIS A 148 10.32 19.43 1.92
N THR A 149 10.13 18.30 1.26
CA THR A 149 11.12 17.23 1.21
C THR A 149 12.29 17.61 0.28
N SER A 150 13.48 17.10 0.56
CA SER A 150 14.67 17.39 -0.26
C SER A 150 14.71 16.60 -1.58
N VAL A 151 14.01 15.48 -1.62
CA VAL A 151 13.99 14.56 -2.77
C VAL A 151 12.57 14.03 -3.00
N ILE A 152 12.30 13.60 -4.23
CA ILE A 152 11.11 12.82 -4.57
C ILE A 152 11.38 11.37 -4.17
N PRO A 153 10.48 10.70 -3.43
CA PRO A 153 10.68 9.32 -2.99
C PRO A 153 10.59 8.32 -4.15
N TYR A 154 11.12 7.12 -3.94
CA TYR A 154 10.77 5.97 -4.76
C TYR A 154 9.29 5.68 -4.61
N LEU A 155 8.55 5.65 -5.69
CA LEU A 155 7.11 5.36 -5.69
C LEU A 155 6.85 4.04 -6.40
N TYR A 156 6.17 3.14 -5.69
CA TYR A 156 5.75 1.84 -6.19
C TYR A 156 4.24 1.67 -6.12
N TYR A 157 3.68 1.07 -7.14
CA TYR A 157 2.28 0.68 -7.23
C TYR A 157 2.19 -0.83 -7.00
N ALA A 158 1.45 -1.24 -5.98
CA ALA A 158 1.11 -2.64 -5.79
C ALA A 158 0.12 -3.12 -6.86
N GLN A 159 0.09 -4.43 -7.10
CA GLN A 159 -0.89 -5.00 -8.01
C GLN A 159 -2.31 -4.86 -7.45
N PRO A 160 -3.31 -4.57 -8.31
CA PRO A 160 -4.71 -4.57 -7.90
C PRO A 160 -5.17 -5.98 -7.58
N ILE A 161 -6.30 -6.08 -6.90
CA ILE A 161 -7.00 -7.35 -6.66
C ILE A 161 -7.23 -8.06 -8.01
N GLU A 162 -7.05 -9.39 -8.04
CA GLU A 162 -7.14 -10.24 -9.24
C GLU A 162 -6.11 -9.92 -10.35
N ASN A 163 -5.27 -8.92 -10.19
CA ASN A 163 -4.23 -8.51 -11.15
C ASN A 163 -4.77 -8.05 -12.52
N ILE A 164 -5.99 -7.57 -12.57
CA ILE A 164 -6.67 -7.11 -13.80
C ILE A 164 -7.12 -5.65 -13.69
N ASP A 165 -7.31 -5.01 -14.84
CA ASP A 165 -7.98 -3.72 -14.92
C ASP A 165 -9.52 -3.87 -15.02
N ILE A 166 -10.23 -2.74 -15.10
CA ILE A 166 -11.70 -2.70 -15.21
C ILE A 166 -12.25 -3.37 -16.48
N PHE A 167 -11.41 -3.69 -17.45
CA PHE A 167 -11.77 -4.43 -18.67
C PHE A 167 -11.43 -5.91 -18.62
N GLY A 168 -10.96 -6.40 -17.46
CA GLY A 168 -10.50 -7.78 -17.29
C GLY A 168 -9.12 -8.07 -17.93
N LYS A 169 -8.41 -7.04 -18.39
CA LYS A 169 -7.08 -7.19 -18.96
C LYS A 169 -6.03 -7.32 -17.85
N GLN A 170 -5.14 -8.29 -18.00
CA GLN A 170 -4.03 -8.49 -17.07
C GLN A 170 -3.11 -7.28 -17.01
N ILE A 171 -2.86 -6.81 -15.79
CA ILE A 171 -1.86 -5.79 -15.51
C ILE A 171 -0.53 -6.48 -15.24
N THR A 172 0.47 -6.22 -16.08
CA THR A 172 1.79 -6.84 -15.97
C THR A 172 2.65 -6.12 -14.94
N PRO A 173 3.09 -6.79 -13.86
CA PRO A 173 4.06 -6.22 -12.93
C PRO A 173 5.43 -6.06 -13.58
N GLN A 174 6.24 -5.17 -13.02
CA GLN A 174 7.65 -5.03 -13.42
C GLN A 174 8.56 -5.98 -12.63
N PHE A 175 8.18 -6.29 -11.39
CA PHE A 175 8.90 -7.23 -10.54
C PHE A 175 8.00 -7.79 -9.45
N TYR A 176 8.48 -8.86 -8.84
CA TYR A 176 7.80 -9.57 -7.75
C TYR A 176 8.73 -9.66 -6.54
N VAL A 177 8.13 -9.72 -5.37
CA VAL A 177 8.83 -9.95 -4.09
C VAL A 177 8.37 -11.27 -3.51
N ASN A 178 9.30 -12.19 -3.27
CA ASN A 178 9.02 -13.47 -2.63
C ASN A 178 8.67 -13.23 -1.14
N VAL A 179 7.43 -13.52 -0.78
CA VAL A 179 6.90 -13.39 0.59
C VAL A 179 6.54 -14.73 1.21
N SER A 180 7.00 -15.84 0.64
CA SER A 180 6.66 -17.20 1.10
C SER A 180 6.94 -17.42 2.58
N ALA A 181 8.07 -16.92 3.10
CA ALA A 181 8.44 -17.03 4.51
C ALA A 181 7.70 -16.03 5.43
N LEU A 182 6.83 -15.18 4.86
CA LEU A 182 6.13 -14.09 5.54
C LEU A 182 4.60 -14.21 5.45
N ILE A 183 4.10 -15.22 4.74
CA ILE A 183 2.67 -15.37 4.50
C ILE A 183 1.86 -15.51 5.79
N GLU A 184 2.39 -16.21 6.80
CA GLU A 184 1.71 -16.38 8.07
C GLU A 184 1.61 -15.06 8.87
N GLN A 185 2.64 -14.20 8.80
CA GLN A 185 2.58 -12.86 9.40
C GLN A 185 1.54 -11.99 8.67
N LYS A 186 1.52 -12.05 7.33
CA LYS A 186 0.56 -11.35 6.50
C LYS A 186 -0.88 -11.79 6.82
N ILE A 187 -1.13 -13.08 6.95
CA ILE A 187 -2.43 -13.66 7.33
C ILE A 187 -2.86 -13.13 8.72
N LYS A 188 -1.97 -13.19 9.69
CA LYS A 188 -2.26 -12.69 11.05
C LYS A 188 -2.58 -11.22 11.07
N MET A 189 -1.85 -10.40 10.31
CA MET A 189 -2.07 -8.96 10.20
C MET A 189 -3.44 -8.67 9.58
N LEU A 190 -3.78 -9.31 8.46
CA LEU A 190 -5.09 -9.18 7.81
C LEU A 190 -6.22 -9.69 8.70
N SER A 191 -5.99 -10.71 9.52
CA SER A 191 -6.99 -11.26 10.45
C SER A 191 -7.39 -10.29 11.57
N CYS A 192 -6.64 -9.20 11.80
CA CYS A 192 -7.03 -8.16 12.74
C CYS A 192 -8.29 -7.39 12.31
N HIS A 193 -8.63 -7.42 11.02
CA HIS A 193 -9.81 -6.75 10.44
C HIS A 193 -11.05 -7.64 10.51
N GLU A 194 -11.47 -7.97 11.74
CA GLU A 194 -12.59 -8.90 12.00
C GLU A 194 -13.92 -8.36 11.49
N SER A 195 -14.16 -7.05 11.63
CA SER A 195 -15.40 -6.41 11.19
C SER A 195 -15.58 -6.56 9.68
N GLN A 196 -14.53 -6.32 8.89
CA GLN A 196 -14.56 -6.49 7.43
C GLN A 196 -14.74 -7.95 7.02
N ARG A 197 -14.08 -8.87 7.74
CA ARG A 197 -14.23 -10.31 7.50
C ARG A 197 -15.67 -10.78 7.74
N ASN A 198 -16.31 -10.32 8.84
CA ASN A 198 -17.69 -10.64 9.16
C ASN A 198 -18.67 -10.04 8.15
N TRP A 199 -18.44 -8.81 7.73
CA TRP A 199 -19.21 -8.14 6.67
C TRP A 199 -19.18 -8.93 5.37
N LEU A 200 -18.01 -9.35 4.89
CA LEU A 200 -17.86 -10.11 3.66
C LEU A 200 -18.50 -11.51 3.75
N ARG A 201 -18.39 -12.17 4.91
CA ARG A 201 -19.10 -13.44 5.18
C ARG A 201 -20.61 -13.29 5.09
N ALA A 202 -21.17 -12.26 5.70
CA ALA A 202 -22.61 -12.01 5.70
C ALA A 202 -23.14 -11.71 4.29
N HIS A 203 -22.35 -11.04 3.43
CA HIS A 203 -22.76 -10.65 2.08
C HIS A 203 -22.49 -11.73 1.04
N ASN A 204 -21.31 -12.39 1.09
CA ASN A 204 -20.87 -13.32 0.07
C ASN A 204 -21.01 -14.79 0.48
N GLY A 205 -21.42 -15.07 1.73
CA GLY A 205 -21.63 -16.43 2.24
C GLY A 205 -20.35 -17.24 2.44
N MET A 206 -19.16 -16.63 2.27
CA MET A 206 -17.88 -17.35 2.28
C MET A 206 -16.83 -16.61 3.11
N ASP A 207 -16.01 -17.36 3.87
CA ASP A 207 -14.81 -16.84 4.52
C ASP A 207 -13.66 -16.78 3.50
N GLU A 208 -13.88 -16.03 2.43
CA GLU A 208 -12.92 -15.92 1.33
C GLU A 208 -11.85 -14.85 1.53
N TYR A 209 -12.02 -13.97 2.50
CA TYR A 209 -11.17 -12.80 2.66
C TYR A 209 -9.67 -13.15 2.73
N ILE A 210 -9.29 -14.03 3.66
CA ILE A 210 -7.90 -14.48 3.83
C ILE A 210 -7.51 -15.44 2.71
N GLU A 211 -8.39 -16.38 2.35
CA GLU A 211 -8.11 -17.36 1.30
C GLU A 211 -7.99 -16.71 -0.09
N SER A 212 -8.74 -15.65 -0.36
CA SER A 212 -8.58 -14.86 -1.58
C SER A 212 -7.20 -14.20 -1.65
N MET A 213 -6.78 -13.54 -0.57
CA MET A 213 -5.42 -12.98 -0.49
C MET A 213 -4.35 -14.06 -0.71
N ARG A 214 -4.49 -15.25 -0.11
CA ARG A 214 -3.57 -16.38 -0.33
C ARG A 214 -3.53 -16.81 -1.80
N ARG A 215 -4.71 -16.99 -2.43
CA ARG A 215 -4.82 -17.38 -3.87
C ARG A 215 -4.16 -16.34 -4.77
N TRP A 216 -4.39 -15.05 -4.53
CA TRP A 216 -3.76 -13.99 -5.32
C TRP A 216 -2.24 -13.99 -5.18
N ASN A 217 -1.72 -14.11 -3.96
CA ASN A 217 -0.27 -14.18 -3.74
C ASN A 217 0.36 -15.45 -4.32
N ALA A 218 -0.34 -16.59 -4.31
CA ALA A 218 0.12 -17.82 -4.98
C ALA A 218 0.15 -17.66 -6.51
N SER A 219 -0.91 -17.10 -7.11
CA SER A 219 -0.96 -16.79 -8.54
C SER A 219 0.18 -15.86 -8.98
N LEU A 220 0.51 -14.86 -8.17
CA LEU A 220 1.67 -13.98 -8.44
C LEU A 220 2.99 -14.74 -8.37
N ALA A 221 3.14 -15.68 -7.43
CA ALA A 221 4.35 -16.52 -7.33
C ALA A 221 4.52 -17.45 -8.54
N GLU A 222 3.43 -18.06 -9.03
CA GLU A 222 3.46 -18.88 -10.24
C GLU A 222 3.94 -18.07 -11.46
N ARG A 223 3.43 -16.84 -11.63
CA ARG A 223 3.88 -15.93 -12.69
C ARG A 223 5.34 -15.52 -12.53
N ALA A 224 5.73 -15.19 -11.31
CA ALA A 224 7.11 -14.85 -11.01
C ALA A 224 8.07 -15.97 -11.36
N ALA A 225 7.70 -17.22 -11.06
CA ALA A 225 8.50 -18.40 -11.41
C ALA A 225 8.64 -18.60 -12.93
N GLN A 226 7.56 -18.39 -13.69
CA GLN A 226 7.58 -18.48 -15.15
C GLN A 226 8.51 -17.47 -15.81
N ILE A 227 8.58 -16.24 -15.23
CA ILE A 227 9.36 -15.14 -15.80
C ILE A 227 10.82 -15.20 -15.36
N SER A 228 11.06 -15.44 -14.07
CA SER A 228 12.40 -15.33 -13.46
C SER A 228 13.16 -16.65 -13.37
N GLY A 229 12.46 -17.80 -13.52
CA GLY A 229 13.02 -19.11 -13.22
C GLY A 229 13.25 -19.39 -11.72
N LYS A 230 12.93 -18.43 -10.83
CA LYS A 230 13.06 -18.58 -9.37
C LYS A 230 11.77 -19.13 -8.77
N SER A 231 11.87 -20.05 -7.81
CA SER A 231 10.72 -20.64 -7.12
C SER A 231 10.27 -19.79 -5.93
N ALA A 232 8.96 -19.58 -5.82
CA ALA A 232 8.30 -19.00 -4.66
C ALA A 232 6.91 -19.66 -4.50
N THR A 233 6.40 -19.73 -3.27
CA THR A 233 5.03 -20.20 -2.99
C THR A 233 4.05 -19.04 -2.97
N PHE A 234 4.50 -17.89 -2.49
CA PHE A 234 3.72 -16.65 -2.40
C PHE A 234 4.58 -15.47 -2.81
N ALA A 235 4.00 -14.55 -3.58
CA ALA A 235 4.65 -13.32 -3.99
C ALA A 235 3.70 -12.12 -3.89
N GLU A 236 4.27 -10.95 -3.69
CA GLU A 236 3.65 -9.64 -3.95
C GLU A 236 4.28 -9.06 -5.21
N ALA A 237 3.60 -8.17 -5.90
CA ALA A 237 4.09 -7.67 -7.18
C ALA A 237 3.87 -6.16 -7.32
N PHE A 238 4.78 -5.51 -8.05
CA PHE A 238 4.87 -4.07 -8.09
C PHE A 238 5.23 -3.53 -9.47
N ARG A 239 4.84 -2.27 -9.68
CA ARG A 239 5.33 -1.41 -10.77
C ARG A 239 5.94 -0.16 -10.15
N GLN A 240 7.16 0.20 -10.56
CA GLN A 240 7.81 1.45 -10.15
C GLN A 240 7.32 2.62 -10.99
N HIS A 241 7.13 3.78 -10.37
CA HIS A 241 6.88 5.01 -11.11
C HIS A 241 8.16 5.51 -11.76
N LEU A 242 8.24 5.42 -13.08
CA LEU A 242 9.40 5.84 -13.88
C LEU A 242 9.18 7.17 -14.60
N GLY A 243 8.22 7.98 -14.16
CA GLY A 243 7.98 9.31 -14.70
C GLY A 243 9.17 10.25 -14.55
N HIS A 244 9.15 11.39 -15.25
CA HIS A 244 10.21 12.39 -15.13
C HIS A 244 10.40 12.84 -13.69
N ALA A 245 11.64 13.09 -13.27
CA ALA A 245 12.08 13.51 -11.93
C ALA A 245 12.00 12.44 -10.82
N TYR A 246 11.42 11.27 -11.06
CA TYR A 246 11.46 10.17 -10.10
C TYR A 246 12.74 9.33 -10.24
N PRO A 247 13.21 8.67 -9.14
CA PRO A 247 14.31 7.71 -9.21
C PRO A 247 14.04 6.58 -10.21
N LYS A 248 15.06 6.10 -10.91
CA LYS A 248 14.91 5.11 -12.00
C LYS A 248 15.42 3.72 -11.64
N ASP A 249 16.32 3.62 -10.68
CA ASP A 249 16.82 2.34 -10.17
C ASP A 249 15.76 1.65 -9.31
N ASN A 250 15.74 0.32 -9.34
CA ASN A 250 14.83 -0.46 -8.50
C ASN A 250 15.47 -0.70 -7.13
N VAL A 251 15.13 0.14 -6.16
CA VAL A 251 15.67 0.02 -4.81
C VAL A 251 15.27 -1.28 -4.10
N PHE A 252 14.12 -1.89 -4.41
CA PHE A 252 13.74 -3.18 -3.84
C PHE A 252 14.69 -4.29 -4.28
N ALA A 253 15.15 -4.28 -5.53
CA ALA A 253 16.17 -5.24 -5.98
C ALA A 253 17.48 -5.09 -5.19
N ALA A 254 17.90 -3.86 -4.90
CA ALA A 254 19.09 -3.61 -4.11
C ALA A 254 18.93 -4.03 -2.64
N LEU A 255 17.74 -3.85 -2.04
CA LEU A 255 17.49 -4.14 -0.62
C LEU A 255 17.18 -5.60 -0.34
N LEU A 256 16.39 -6.24 -1.18
CA LEU A 256 15.85 -7.59 -0.97
C LEU A 256 16.60 -8.66 -1.76
N GLY A 257 17.51 -8.25 -2.65
CA GLY A 257 18.40 -9.16 -3.37
C GLY A 257 17.67 -10.31 -4.07
N ASP A 258 18.01 -11.54 -3.73
CA ASP A 258 17.41 -12.75 -4.32
C ASP A 258 15.91 -12.90 -4.04
N GLY A 259 15.37 -12.17 -3.06
CA GLY A 259 13.93 -12.10 -2.81
C GLY A 259 13.15 -11.36 -3.91
N VAL A 260 13.82 -10.57 -4.75
CA VAL A 260 13.20 -9.93 -5.91
C VAL A 260 13.33 -10.80 -7.16
N MET A 261 12.22 -10.97 -7.86
CA MET A 261 12.10 -11.78 -9.06
C MET A 261 11.66 -10.88 -10.23
N THR A 262 12.48 -10.84 -11.26
CA THR A 262 12.27 -10.06 -12.51
C THR A 262 12.59 -10.93 -13.71
N GLU A 263 12.23 -10.49 -14.89
CA GLU A 263 12.82 -11.06 -16.11
C GLU A 263 14.35 -10.96 -16.02
N PRO A 264 15.07 -11.99 -16.48
CA PRO A 264 16.52 -11.90 -16.62
C PRO A 264 16.89 -10.72 -17.54
N ALA A 265 17.86 -9.91 -17.13
CA ALA A 265 18.45 -8.92 -18.05
C ALA A 265 19.14 -9.69 -19.18
N TYR A 266 18.72 -9.46 -20.41
CA TYR A 266 19.41 -9.97 -21.61
C TYR A 266 20.73 -9.24 -21.85
#